data_91b1bfefdbe8fe364dde3dd28343e773
#
_entry.id   91b1bfefdbe8fe364dde3dd28343e773
#
_cell.length_a   1.000
_cell.length_b   1.000
_cell.length_c   1.000
_cell.angle_alpha   90.00
_cell.angle_beta   90.00
_cell.angle_gamma   90.00
#
_symmetry.space_group_name_H-M   'P 1'
#
loop_
_entity.id
_entity.type
_entity.pdbx_description
1 polymer ?
#
loop_
_entity_poly.entity_id
_entity_poly.type
_entity_poly.pdbx_seq_one_letter_code
_entity_poly.pdbx_strand_id
1 'polypeptide(L)'
;MADMYGSDILSGTARRRRPQIPVMDAERDLVVEDAESGFCGAVVGFDRSYDGEFVKLEDRHGRVRLFAMTPSAFLIDGSPVTLRKPAPAPRRGPTVTASGSRKVEGLRARTARAGRIWVEGIHDAALVEKIWGHDLRVEGVVVEPLHGIDDLAALVAEFGPTPSARLGVLVDHLVEGSKESRIVAGLGPDVLVTGHPYVDIWQAVKPEAVGIREWPVVPRGEDWKTGICQRLGWGEPVDGFRHVLASVSSYRDVEPSLLGAVERLVDFVTEPA
;
A
#
# COMPACT_ATOMS: atom_id res chain seq x y z
N MET A 1 -8.85 -18.80 84.04
CA MET A 1 -7.98 -17.62 83.89
C MET A 1 -7.73 -17.48 82.37
N ALA A 2 -8.38 -16.52 81.79
CA ALA A 2 -8.33 -16.29 80.39
C ALA A 2 -7.20 -15.31 80.08
N ASP A 3 -6.34 -15.64 79.15
CA ASP A 3 -5.28 -14.79 78.62
C ASP A 3 -5.86 -13.80 77.60
N MET A 4 -5.76 -12.56 77.97
CA MET A 4 -6.23 -11.40 77.24
C MET A 4 -4.98 -10.63 76.71
N TYR A 5 -4.41 -11.01 75.55
CA TYR A 5 -3.45 -10.23 74.85
C TYR A 5 -3.91 -10.22 73.34
N GLY A 6 -4.54 -9.21 72.91
CA GLY A 6 -3.99 -8.01 72.44
C GLY A 6 -3.66 -8.17 70.97
N SER A 7 -4.69 -7.97 70.11
CA SER A 7 -4.54 -7.92 68.62
C SER A 7 -3.47 -6.91 68.15
N ASP A 8 -2.65 -7.39 67.27
CA ASP A 8 -1.58 -6.75 66.56
C ASP A 8 -1.99 -5.38 65.96
N ILE A 9 -1.49 -4.29 66.57
CA ILE A 9 -1.70 -2.90 66.13
C ILE A 9 -0.78 -2.49 64.97
N LEU A 10 0.05 -3.43 64.44
CA LEU A 10 1.06 -3.10 63.43
C LEU A 10 0.72 -3.55 62.00
N SER A 11 -0.43 -4.13 61.78
CA SER A 11 -0.82 -4.59 60.43
C SER A 11 -1.56 -3.56 59.55
N GLY A 12 -1.61 -2.28 59.98
CA GLY A 12 -2.38 -1.21 59.32
C GLY A 12 -1.57 -0.13 58.61
N THR A 13 -0.35 -0.38 58.15
CA THR A 13 0.30 0.56 57.20
C THR A 13 -0.22 0.35 55.78
N ALA A 14 -1.42 0.86 55.50
CA ALA A 14 -1.83 1.10 54.16
C ALA A 14 -0.76 1.97 53.50
N ARG A 15 0.07 1.35 52.65
CA ARG A 15 0.99 2.09 51.77
C ARG A 15 0.13 3.09 51.01
N ARG A 16 0.13 4.37 51.43
CA ARG A 16 -0.42 5.46 50.62
C ARG A 16 0.22 5.37 49.26
N ARG A 17 -0.52 4.89 48.25
CA ARG A 17 -0.10 4.97 46.84
C ARG A 17 0.25 6.42 46.59
N ARG A 18 1.51 6.70 46.28
CA ARG A 18 1.90 8.03 45.80
C ARG A 18 0.97 8.37 44.64
N PRO A 19 0.34 9.56 44.62
CA PRO A 19 -0.49 9.97 43.52
C PRO A 19 0.33 9.86 42.23
N GLN A 20 -0.13 9.08 41.31
CA GLN A 20 0.51 8.99 39.98
C GLN A 20 0.24 10.30 39.26
N ILE A 21 1.30 11.04 38.94
CA ILE A 21 1.21 12.25 38.15
C ILE A 21 0.77 11.85 36.74
N PRO A 22 -0.31 12.42 36.21
CA PRO A 22 -0.81 12.08 34.88
C PRO A 22 0.20 12.49 33.82
N VAL A 23 0.35 11.61 32.80
CA VAL A 23 1.11 11.89 31.58
C VAL A 23 0.12 12.33 30.51
N MET A 24 0.34 13.51 29.93
CA MET A 24 -0.53 14.10 28.92
C MET A 24 0.23 14.38 27.65
N ASP A 25 -0.42 14.22 26.49
CA ASP A 25 0.15 14.63 25.22
C ASP A 25 0.12 16.17 25.13
N ALA A 26 1.26 16.76 24.83
CA ALA A 26 1.39 18.21 24.65
C ALA A 26 0.84 18.60 23.28
N GLU A 27 -0.48 18.59 23.15
CA GLU A 27 -1.14 18.98 21.90
C GLU A 27 -0.91 20.48 21.62
N ARG A 28 -0.99 20.86 20.35
CA ARG A 28 -0.89 22.26 19.97
C ARG A 28 -2.02 23.06 20.64
N ASP A 29 -1.67 24.28 21.09
CA ASP A 29 -2.57 25.20 21.79
C ASP A 29 -3.00 24.75 23.20
N LEU A 30 -2.47 23.62 23.72
CA LEU A 30 -2.65 23.26 25.13
C LEU A 30 -1.97 24.29 26.02
N VAL A 31 -2.72 24.92 26.92
CA VAL A 31 -2.20 25.91 27.87
C VAL A 31 -1.68 25.20 29.10
N VAL A 32 -0.42 25.46 29.43
CA VAL A 32 0.26 24.89 30.61
C VAL A 32 1.11 25.96 31.29
N GLU A 33 1.39 25.74 32.57
CA GLU A 33 2.31 26.57 33.35
C GLU A 33 3.58 25.76 33.68
N ASP A 34 4.74 26.33 33.48
CA ASP A 34 5.99 25.74 33.95
C ASP A 34 6.07 25.86 35.48
N ALA A 35 6.18 24.74 36.16
CA ALA A 35 6.11 24.68 37.64
C ALA A 35 7.27 25.39 38.32
N GLU A 36 8.43 25.55 37.67
CA GLU A 36 9.62 26.21 38.24
C GLU A 36 9.57 27.72 38.09
N SER A 37 9.22 28.19 36.89
CA SER A 37 9.28 29.65 36.58
C SER A 37 7.93 30.36 36.70
N GLY A 38 6.81 29.61 36.77
CA GLY A 38 5.45 30.15 36.70
C GLY A 38 5.09 30.73 35.33
N PHE A 39 5.85 30.39 34.28
CA PHE A 39 5.56 30.83 32.92
C PHE A 39 4.35 30.07 32.37
N CYS A 40 3.27 30.79 32.10
CA CYS A 40 2.05 30.21 31.53
C CYS A 40 1.99 30.53 30.04
N GLY A 41 1.79 29.50 29.20
CA GLY A 41 1.72 29.65 27.75
C GLY A 41 1.07 28.46 27.05
N ALA A 42 0.70 28.68 25.80
CA ALA A 42 0.19 27.66 24.91
C ALA A 42 1.33 26.89 24.22
N VAL A 43 1.18 25.61 24.03
CA VAL A 43 2.14 24.78 23.27
C VAL A 43 2.09 25.17 21.79
N VAL A 44 3.19 25.72 21.28
CA VAL A 44 3.30 26.10 19.86
C VAL A 44 4.26 25.21 19.05
N GLY A 45 5.02 24.34 19.73
CA GLY A 45 5.92 23.41 19.05
C GLY A 45 6.88 22.69 19.97
N PHE A 46 7.81 21.99 19.38
CA PHE A 46 8.84 21.22 20.08
C PHE A 46 10.21 21.52 19.52
N ASP A 47 11.21 21.28 20.34
CA ASP A 47 12.60 21.28 19.92
C ASP A 47 13.32 20.05 20.51
N ARG A 48 14.45 19.70 19.94
CA ARG A 48 15.30 18.63 20.45
C ARG A 48 16.74 19.10 20.46
N SER A 49 17.37 19.02 21.60
CA SER A 49 18.79 19.31 21.74
C SER A 49 19.52 18.08 22.30
N TYR A 50 20.83 18.21 22.49
CA TYR A 50 21.64 17.18 23.12
C TYR A 50 21.16 16.82 24.55
N ASP A 51 20.58 17.80 25.25
CA ASP A 51 20.11 17.68 26.63
C ASP A 51 18.67 17.14 26.76
N GLY A 52 17.99 16.81 25.64
CA GLY A 52 16.65 16.21 25.68
C GLY A 52 15.61 16.87 24.78
N GLU A 53 14.36 16.59 25.11
CA GLU A 53 13.19 17.14 24.40
C GLU A 53 12.67 18.39 25.13
N PHE A 54 12.31 19.41 24.36
CA PHE A 54 11.80 20.68 24.86
C PHE A 54 10.46 20.99 24.20
N VAL A 55 9.56 21.61 24.98
CA VAL A 55 8.32 22.20 24.48
C VAL A 55 8.50 23.71 24.35
N LYS A 56 7.93 24.28 23.28
CA LYS A 56 7.85 25.72 23.04
C LYS A 56 6.52 26.21 23.56
N LEU A 57 6.54 27.10 24.54
CA LEU A 57 5.33 27.75 25.08
C LEU A 57 5.32 29.22 24.68
N GLU A 58 4.17 29.67 24.17
CA GLU A 58 3.92 31.08 23.81
C GLU A 58 2.96 31.69 24.82
N ASP A 59 3.40 32.82 25.44
CA ASP A 59 2.56 33.56 26.38
C ASP A 59 1.52 34.45 25.66
N ARG A 60 0.62 35.03 26.41
CA ARG A 60 -0.42 35.96 25.91
C ARG A 60 0.11 37.22 25.19
N HIS A 61 1.42 37.48 25.28
CA HIS A 61 2.09 38.61 24.64
C HIS A 61 2.88 38.17 23.39
N GLY A 62 2.77 36.89 22.96
CA GLY A 62 3.48 36.34 21.81
C GLY A 62 4.96 36.01 22.08
N ARG A 63 5.40 35.98 23.35
CA ARG A 63 6.78 35.59 23.67
C ARG A 63 6.87 34.07 23.78
N VAL A 64 7.80 33.50 23.00
CA VAL A 64 8.06 32.06 22.98
C VAL A 64 9.26 31.71 23.83
N ARG A 65 9.14 30.71 24.70
CA ARG A 65 10.23 30.17 25.51
C ARG A 65 10.28 28.64 25.41
N LEU A 66 11.44 28.07 25.67
CA LEU A 66 11.72 26.64 25.66
C LEU A 66 11.75 26.11 27.10
N PHE A 67 11.08 24.98 27.32
CA PHE A 67 11.03 24.29 28.61
C PHE A 67 11.34 22.81 28.42
N ALA A 68 12.18 22.25 29.30
CA ALA A 68 12.53 20.84 29.27
C ALA A 68 11.31 19.97 29.63
N MET A 69 11.04 18.92 28.85
CA MET A 69 9.94 18.01 29.08
C MET A 69 10.33 16.95 30.12
N THR A 70 10.55 17.40 31.35
CA THR A 70 10.87 16.50 32.47
C THR A 70 9.59 16.05 33.23
N PRO A 71 9.63 14.93 33.97
CA PRO A 71 8.50 14.50 34.76
C PRO A 71 8.02 15.58 35.73
N SER A 72 6.72 15.82 35.78
CA SER A 72 6.07 16.78 36.71
C SER A 72 6.47 18.26 36.53
N ALA A 73 7.10 18.61 35.40
CA ALA A 73 7.57 19.97 35.17
C ALA A 73 6.47 20.99 34.86
N PHE A 74 5.24 20.54 34.62
CA PHE A 74 4.16 21.43 34.18
C PHE A 74 2.95 21.32 35.08
N LEU A 75 2.14 22.38 35.09
CA LEU A 75 0.86 22.43 35.77
C LEU A 75 -0.26 22.70 34.78
N ILE A 76 -1.39 22.04 34.96
CA ILE A 76 -2.67 22.35 34.30
C ILE A 76 -3.69 22.56 35.44
N ASP A 77 -4.31 23.74 35.48
CA ASP A 77 -5.25 24.15 36.54
C ASP A 77 -4.65 23.92 37.94
N GLY A 78 -3.36 24.23 38.10
CA GLY A 78 -2.62 24.08 39.35
C GLY A 78 -2.27 22.62 39.71
N SER A 79 -2.62 21.64 38.92
CA SER A 79 -2.32 20.22 39.12
C SER A 79 -1.08 19.79 38.34
N PRO A 80 -0.10 19.08 38.95
CA PRO A 80 1.11 18.66 38.29
C PRO A 80 0.84 17.60 37.22
N VAL A 81 1.44 17.79 36.03
CA VAL A 81 1.37 16.88 34.90
C VAL A 81 2.77 16.65 34.30
N THR A 82 2.94 15.54 33.65
CA THR A 82 4.10 15.26 32.79
C THR A 82 3.67 15.41 31.34
N LEU A 83 4.28 16.31 30.61
CA LEU A 83 4.02 16.43 29.18
C LEU A 83 4.81 15.40 28.39
N ARG A 84 4.17 14.83 27.39
CA ARG A 84 4.78 13.96 26.40
C ARG A 84 4.53 14.55 25.01
N LYS A 85 5.52 14.47 24.13
CA LYS A 85 5.34 14.85 22.73
C LYS A 85 4.28 13.95 22.10
N PRO A 86 3.25 14.51 21.46
CA PRO A 86 2.25 13.72 20.75
C PRO A 86 2.90 12.80 19.71
N ALA A 87 2.43 11.57 19.63
CA ALA A 87 2.82 10.71 18.52
C ALA A 87 2.43 11.41 17.21
N PRO A 88 3.28 11.36 16.16
CA PRO A 88 2.89 11.90 14.86
C PRO A 88 1.55 11.30 14.47
N ALA A 89 0.59 12.17 14.10
CA ALA A 89 -0.67 11.69 13.55
C ALA A 89 -0.36 10.70 12.43
N PRO A 90 -1.01 9.52 12.39
CA PRO A 90 -0.77 8.55 11.34
C PRO A 90 -0.96 9.29 10.01
N ARG A 91 0.11 9.31 9.20
CA ARG A 91 0.03 9.91 7.86
C ARG A 91 -1.10 9.17 7.16
N ARG A 92 -2.17 9.89 6.79
CA ARG A 92 -3.20 9.32 5.95
C ARG A 92 -2.50 8.79 4.70
N GLY A 93 -2.55 7.48 4.51
CA GLY A 93 -1.99 6.86 3.32
C GLY A 93 -2.65 7.45 2.06
N PRO A 94 -2.12 7.17 0.88
CA PRO A 94 -2.71 7.65 -0.37
C PRO A 94 -4.18 7.23 -0.42
N THR A 95 -5.04 8.17 -0.80
CA THR A 95 -6.50 7.97 -0.93
C THR A 95 -6.89 7.27 -2.22
N VAL A 96 -5.95 7.14 -3.15
CA VAL A 96 -6.08 6.42 -4.43
C VAL A 96 -5.14 5.23 -4.48
N THR A 97 -5.53 4.23 -5.25
CA THR A 97 -4.76 3.02 -5.52
C THR A 97 -3.72 3.25 -6.61
N ALA A 98 -2.88 2.26 -6.90
CA ALA A 98 -1.93 2.33 -8.01
C ALA A 98 -2.63 2.39 -9.38
N SER A 99 -3.82 1.80 -9.50
CA SER A 99 -4.69 1.88 -10.70
C SER A 99 -5.41 3.23 -10.84
N GLY A 100 -5.36 4.11 -9.82
CA GLY A 100 -6.05 5.38 -9.81
C GLY A 100 -7.46 5.36 -9.19
N SER A 101 -7.94 4.18 -8.80
CA SER A 101 -9.25 4.01 -8.15
C SER A 101 -9.24 4.52 -6.70
N ARG A 102 -10.42 4.76 -6.14
CA ARG A 102 -10.55 5.15 -4.74
C ARG A 102 -10.16 4.00 -3.82
N LYS A 103 -9.19 4.24 -2.94
CA LYS A 103 -8.73 3.22 -1.98
C LYS A 103 -9.83 2.88 -0.97
N VAL A 104 -10.14 1.59 -0.82
CA VAL A 104 -11.02 1.06 0.21
C VAL A 104 -10.16 0.60 1.39
N GLU A 105 -10.41 1.17 2.57
CA GLU A 105 -9.70 0.79 3.81
C GLU A 105 -10.45 -0.30 4.57
N GLY A 106 -9.73 -1.09 5.36
CA GLY A 106 -10.34 -2.11 6.22
C GLY A 106 -10.89 -3.32 5.45
N LEU A 107 -10.31 -3.65 4.30
CA LEU A 107 -10.69 -4.83 3.52
C LEU A 107 -10.61 -6.09 4.38
N ARG A 108 -11.75 -6.78 4.52
CA ARG A 108 -11.79 -8.12 5.09
C ARG A 108 -11.48 -9.15 4.00
N ALA A 109 -10.90 -10.27 4.38
CA ALA A 109 -10.75 -11.40 3.48
C ALA A 109 -12.14 -11.79 2.91
N ARG A 110 -12.21 -11.92 1.59
CA ARG A 110 -13.41 -12.36 0.87
C ARG A 110 -13.12 -13.71 0.22
N THR A 111 -14.15 -14.53 0.06
CA THR A 111 -14.07 -15.66 -0.85
C THR A 111 -13.89 -15.13 -2.27
N ALA A 112 -12.95 -15.70 -3.02
CA ALA A 112 -12.74 -15.33 -4.41
C ALA A 112 -14.04 -15.57 -5.22
N ARG A 113 -14.30 -14.67 -6.18
CA ARG A 113 -15.38 -14.88 -7.16
C ARG A 113 -15.07 -16.14 -7.99
N ALA A 114 -16.07 -16.69 -8.63
CA ALA A 114 -15.88 -17.80 -9.56
C ALA A 114 -15.15 -17.33 -10.84
N GLY A 115 -15.41 -16.07 -11.28
CA GLY A 115 -14.71 -15.46 -12.41
C GLY A 115 -13.21 -15.25 -12.15
N ARG A 116 -12.40 -15.33 -13.20
CA ARG A 116 -10.93 -15.25 -13.17
C ARG A 116 -10.42 -14.32 -14.26
N ILE A 117 -9.22 -13.79 -14.04
CA ILE A 117 -8.41 -13.20 -15.10
C ILE A 117 -7.19 -14.08 -15.29
N TRP A 118 -7.04 -14.62 -16.48
CA TRP A 118 -5.84 -15.34 -16.88
C TRP A 118 -4.91 -14.39 -17.64
N VAL A 119 -3.63 -14.56 -17.45
CA VAL A 119 -2.58 -13.81 -18.14
C VAL A 119 -1.57 -14.79 -18.72
N GLU A 120 -0.86 -14.40 -19.77
CA GLU A 120 0.02 -15.32 -20.48
C GLU A 120 1.16 -15.84 -19.60
N GLY A 121 1.83 -14.94 -18.85
CA GLY A 121 2.99 -15.27 -18.07
C GLY A 121 3.01 -14.72 -16.64
N ILE A 122 4.04 -15.12 -15.90
CA ILE A 122 4.26 -14.68 -14.52
C ILE A 122 4.57 -13.19 -14.39
N HIS A 123 5.23 -12.61 -15.42
CA HIS A 123 5.54 -11.18 -15.46
C HIS A 123 4.28 -10.34 -15.64
N ASP A 124 3.35 -10.83 -16.45
CA ASP A 124 2.03 -10.24 -16.66
C ASP A 124 1.25 -10.22 -15.36
N ALA A 125 1.17 -11.37 -14.69
CA ALA A 125 0.50 -11.48 -13.41
C ALA A 125 1.08 -10.49 -12.39
N ALA A 126 2.42 -10.42 -12.28
CA ALA A 126 3.08 -9.54 -11.33
C ALA A 126 2.85 -8.05 -11.63
N LEU A 127 2.84 -7.64 -12.91
CA LEU A 127 2.58 -6.26 -13.29
C LEU A 127 1.11 -5.87 -13.10
N VAL A 128 0.17 -6.75 -13.47
CA VAL A 128 -1.26 -6.56 -13.23
C VAL A 128 -1.54 -6.44 -11.72
N GLU A 129 -1.01 -7.35 -10.91
CA GLU A 129 -1.14 -7.32 -9.45
C GLU A 129 -0.50 -6.06 -8.84
N LYS A 130 0.60 -5.57 -9.40
CA LYS A 130 1.28 -4.35 -8.93
C LYS A 130 0.39 -3.12 -9.05
N ILE A 131 -0.37 -3.00 -10.12
CA ILE A 131 -1.17 -1.82 -10.44
C ILE A 131 -2.60 -1.99 -9.92
N TRP A 132 -3.26 -3.09 -10.23
CA TRP A 132 -4.68 -3.34 -9.93
C TRP A 132 -4.93 -4.22 -8.72
N GLY A 133 -3.90 -4.77 -8.09
CA GLY A 133 -4.04 -5.76 -7.02
C GLY A 133 -4.90 -5.30 -5.83
N HIS A 134 -5.02 -3.99 -5.58
CA HIS A 134 -5.97 -3.49 -4.59
C HIS A 134 -7.42 -3.68 -5.06
N ASP A 135 -7.73 -3.28 -6.29
CA ASP A 135 -9.09 -3.32 -6.85
C ASP A 135 -9.53 -4.76 -7.08
N LEU A 136 -8.63 -5.60 -7.59
CA LEU A 136 -8.86 -7.04 -7.73
C LEU A 136 -9.23 -7.69 -6.39
N ARG A 137 -8.55 -7.32 -5.30
CA ARG A 137 -8.89 -7.81 -3.95
C ARG A 137 -10.23 -7.28 -3.45
N VAL A 138 -10.58 -6.02 -3.74
CA VAL A 138 -11.88 -5.44 -3.41
C VAL A 138 -12.99 -6.21 -4.12
N GLU A 139 -12.79 -6.50 -5.39
CA GLU A 139 -13.75 -7.25 -6.22
C GLU A 139 -13.73 -8.77 -5.98
N GLY A 140 -12.67 -9.29 -5.36
CA GLY A 140 -12.50 -10.74 -5.14
C GLY A 140 -12.10 -11.49 -6.41
N VAL A 141 -11.47 -10.80 -7.38
CA VAL A 141 -10.96 -11.39 -8.62
C VAL A 141 -9.56 -11.91 -8.42
N VAL A 142 -9.27 -13.08 -8.98
CA VAL A 142 -7.94 -13.71 -8.95
C VAL A 142 -7.31 -13.65 -10.34
N VAL A 143 -6.01 -13.30 -10.38
CA VAL A 143 -5.19 -13.33 -11.59
C VAL A 143 -4.31 -14.57 -11.57
N GLU A 144 -4.32 -15.35 -12.64
CA GLU A 144 -3.60 -16.62 -12.76
C GLU A 144 -2.76 -16.65 -14.04
N PRO A 145 -1.44 -16.95 -13.96
CA PRO A 145 -0.62 -17.11 -15.16
C PRO A 145 -0.83 -18.47 -15.81
N LEU A 146 -0.95 -18.49 -17.15
CA LEU A 146 -1.19 -19.71 -17.95
C LEU A 146 0.09 -20.45 -18.36
N HIS A 147 1.25 -19.76 -18.29
CA HIS A 147 2.53 -20.27 -18.82
C HIS A 147 2.50 -20.55 -20.33
N GLY A 148 1.80 -19.70 -21.09
CA GLY A 148 1.57 -19.74 -22.52
C GLY A 148 0.12 -19.98 -22.89
N ILE A 149 -0.26 -19.60 -24.10
CA ILE A 149 -1.67 -19.62 -24.58
C ILE A 149 -1.95 -20.69 -25.63
N ASP A 150 -0.98 -21.53 -25.96
CA ASP A 150 -1.14 -22.51 -27.06
C ASP A 150 -2.34 -23.46 -26.86
N ASP A 151 -2.62 -23.83 -25.64
CA ASP A 151 -3.73 -24.70 -25.24
C ASP A 151 -4.94 -23.95 -24.69
N LEU A 152 -5.05 -22.62 -24.92
CA LEU A 152 -6.08 -21.76 -24.32
C LEU A 152 -7.50 -22.32 -24.52
N ALA A 153 -7.84 -22.82 -25.70
CA ALA A 153 -9.16 -23.35 -25.99
C ALA A 153 -9.50 -24.56 -25.11
N ALA A 154 -8.53 -25.44 -24.87
CA ALA A 154 -8.71 -26.61 -23.99
C ALA A 154 -8.88 -26.18 -22.52
N LEU A 155 -8.05 -25.25 -22.06
CA LEU A 155 -8.12 -24.69 -20.70
C LEU A 155 -9.46 -23.96 -20.47
N VAL A 156 -9.93 -23.19 -21.44
CA VAL A 156 -11.26 -22.55 -21.38
C VAL A 156 -12.38 -23.57 -21.31
N ALA A 157 -12.31 -24.66 -22.09
CA ALA A 157 -13.31 -25.71 -22.05
C ALA A 157 -13.30 -26.43 -20.69
N GLU A 158 -12.13 -26.65 -20.10
CA GLU A 158 -11.99 -27.24 -18.75
C GLU A 158 -12.55 -26.31 -17.66
N PHE A 159 -12.27 -25.01 -17.74
CA PHE A 159 -12.79 -24.03 -16.79
C PHE A 159 -14.31 -23.93 -16.86
N GLY A 160 -14.90 -24.05 -18.05
CA GLY A 160 -16.34 -24.02 -18.27
C GLY A 160 -16.96 -22.66 -17.93
N PRO A 161 -16.59 -21.57 -18.64
CA PRO A 161 -17.11 -20.23 -18.34
C PRO A 161 -18.64 -20.17 -18.37
N THR A 162 -19.21 -19.38 -17.47
CA THR A 162 -20.66 -19.15 -17.36
C THR A 162 -20.91 -17.67 -17.05
N PRO A 163 -22.14 -17.15 -17.20
CA PRO A 163 -22.46 -15.77 -16.83
C PRO A 163 -22.09 -15.39 -15.38
N SER A 164 -22.08 -16.37 -14.46
CA SER A 164 -21.69 -16.18 -13.04
C SER A 164 -20.21 -16.47 -12.76
N ALA A 165 -19.49 -17.04 -13.74
CA ALA A 165 -18.08 -17.41 -13.66
C ALA A 165 -17.36 -17.03 -14.97
N ARG A 166 -17.39 -15.73 -15.29
CA ARG A 166 -16.76 -15.20 -16.52
C ARG A 166 -15.25 -15.30 -16.47
N LEU A 167 -14.65 -15.45 -17.62
CA LEU A 167 -13.21 -15.56 -17.80
C LEU A 167 -12.66 -14.40 -18.63
N GLY A 168 -11.80 -13.60 -18.04
CA GLY A 168 -10.98 -12.63 -18.74
C GLY A 168 -9.63 -13.25 -19.11
N VAL A 169 -9.08 -12.94 -20.27
CA VAL A 169 -7.74 -13.39 -20.69
C VAL A 169 -6.96 -12.21 -21.26
N LEU A 170 -5.80 -11.94 -20.68
CA LEU A 170 -4.83 -10.97 -21.20
C LEU A 170 -3.74 -11.72 -21.95
N VAL A 171 -3.53 -11.36 -23.21
CA VAL A 171 -2.50 -11.95 -24.06
C VAL A 171 -1.54 -10.89 -24.61
N ASP A 172 -0.30 -11.29 -24.81
CA ASP A 172 0.70 -10.47 -25.46
C ASP A 172 0.41 -10.39 -26.98
N HIS A 173 0.90 -9.35 -27.62
CA HIS A 173 0.89 -9.19 -29.08
C HIS A 173 -0.45 -9.49 -29.77
N LEU A 174 -1.57 -9.12 -29.20
CA LEU A 174 -2.90 -9.32 -29.79
C LEU A 174 -3.11 -8.30 -30.92
N VAL A 175 -2.71 -8.69 -32.14
CA VAL A 175 -2.95 -7.91 -33.36
C VAL A 175 -3.77 -8.71 -34.37
N GLU A 176 -4.52 -8.03 -35.23
CA GLU A 176 -5.36 -8.67 -36.23
C GLU A 176 -4.54 -9.59 -37.13
N GLY A 177 -4.99 -10.83 -37.32
CA GLY A 177 -4.31 -11.84 -38.13
C GLY A 177 -3.15 -12.56 -37.45
N SER A 178 -2.83 -12.25 -36.19
CA SER A 178 -1.84 -12.98 -35.40
C SER A 178 -2.29 -14.40 -35.07
N LYS A 179 -1.38 -15.23 -34.54
CA LYS A 179 -1.70 -16.57 -34.04
C LYS A 179 -2.70 -16.46 -32.90
N GLU A 180 -2.46 -15.51 -32.01
CA GLU A 180 -3.25 -15.21 -30.82
C GLU A 180 -4.70 -14.85 -31.21
N SER A 181 -4.88 -13.96 -32.21
CA SER A 181 -6.22 -13.57 -32.67
C SER A 181 -7.02 -14.75 -33.27
N ARG A 182 -6.36 -15.77 -33.80
CA ARG A 182 -7.01 -16.99 -34.30
C ARG A 182 -7.37 -17.96 -33.18
N ILE A 183 -6.54 -18.08 -32.16
CA ILE A 183 -6.79 -18.92 -30.98
C ILE A 183 -8.02 -18.42 -30.23
N VAL A 184 -8.20 -17.11 -30.12
CA VAL A 184 -9.33 -16.51 -29.39
C VAL A 184 -10.63 -16.49 -30.22
N ALA A 185 -10.56 -16.67 -31.52
CA ALA A 185 -11.73 -16.72 -32.37
C ALA A 185 -12.56 -17.98 -32.06
N GLY A 186 -13.77 -17.82 -31.54
CA GLY A 186 -14.67 -18.94 -31.23
C GLY A 186 -14.79 -19.29 -29.75
N LEU A 187 -14.13 -18.58 -28.87
CA LEU A 187 -14.42 -18.64 -27.43
C LEU A 187 -15.81 -18.02 -27.17
N GLY A 188 -16.58 -18.65 -26.29
CA GLY A 188 -17.98 -18.27 -26.03
C GLY A 188 -18.16 -16.85 -25.42
N PRO A 189 -19.41 -16.42 -25.24
CA PRO A 189 -19.72 -15.05 -24.78
C PRO A 189 -19.28 -14.76 -23.34
N ASP A 190 -19.04 -15.79 -22.55
CA ASP A 190 -18.58 -15.68 -21.16
C ASP A 190 -17.05 -15.62 -21.04
N VAL A 191 -16.34 -15.44 -22.17
CA VAL A 191 -14.90 -15.24 -22.27
C VAL A 191 -14.61 -13.93 -22.97
N LEU A 192 -13.84 -13.07 -22.35
CA LEU A 192 -13.29 -11.87 -22.97
C LEU A 192 -11.77 -12.00 -23.08
N VAL A 193 -11.25 -11.92 -24.29
CA VAL A 193 -9.81 -11.83 -24.51
C VAL A 193 -9.45 -10.40 -24.90
N THR A 194 -8.49 -9.85 -24.21
CA THR A 194 -7.87 -8.56 -24.53
C THR A 194 -6.37 -8.71 -24.63
N GLY A 195 -5.70 -7.71 -25.13
CA GLY A 195 -4.24 -7.71 -25.21
C GLY A 195 -3.70 -6.36 -25.60
N HIS A 196 -2.41 -6.32 -25.77
CA HIS A 196 -1.65 -5.14 -26.20
C HIS A 196 -0.77 -5.45 -27.43
N PRO A 197 -0.30 -4.43 -28.15
CA PRO A 197 0.44 -4.63 -29.40
C PRO A 197 1.93 -4.97 -29.21
N TYR A 198 2.39 -5.06 -27.97
CA TYR A 198 3.81 -5.25 -27.64
C TYR A 198 4.20 -6.73 -27.70
N VAL A 199 5.50 -6.98 -27.91
CA VAL A 199 6.07 -8.34 -27.93
C VAL A 199 6.05 -8.99 -26.56
N ASP A 200 6.19 -8.18 -25.52
CA ASP A 200 6.21 -8.61 -24.11
C ASP A 200 5.66 -7.49 -23.24
N ILE A 201 5.06 -7.83 -22.10
CA ILE A 201 4.45 -6.86 -21.18
C ILE A 201 5.42 -5.81 -20.65
N TRP A 202 6.73 -6.07 -20.62
CA TRP A 202 7.70 -5.06 -20.21
C TRP A 202 7.60 -3.82 -21.10
N GLN A 203 7.41 -4.01 -22.41
CA GLN A 203 7.23 -2.89 -23.36
C GLN A 203 5.97 -2.07 -23.11
N ALA A 204 5.00 -2.63 -22.40
CA ALA A 204 3.83 -1.90 -21.98
C ALA A 204 4.12 -0.93 -20.81
N VAL A 205 5.30 -0.98 -20.21
CA VAL A 205 5.79 0.03 -19.27
C VAL A 205 6.45 1.15 -20.06
N LYS A 206 6.09 2.40 -19.74
CA LYS A 206 6.65 3.57 -20.43
C LYS A 206 8.16 3.65 -20.26
N PRO A 207 8.91 3.97 -21.32
CA PRO A 207 10.37 4.09 -21.25
C PRO A 207 10.87 5.00 -20.15
N GLU A 208 10.19 6.12 -19.92
CA GLU A 208 10.56 7.11 -18.90
C GLU A 208 10.46 6.53 -17.48
N ALA A 209 9.52 5.62 -17.25
CA ALA A 209 9.33 5.00 -15.94
C ALA A 209 10.52 4.10 -15.58
N VAL A 210 11.11 3.42 -16.54
CA VAL A 210 12.29 2.56 -16.37
C VAL A 210 13.61 3.30 -16.58
N GLY A 211 13.57 4.61 -16.80
CA GLY A 211 14.76 5.46 -16.93
C GLY A 211 15.49 5.36 -18.28
N ILE A 212 14.79 4.94 -19.34
CA ILE A 212 15.32 4.88 -20.69
C ILE A 212 14.59 5.87 -21.60
N ARG A 213 15.18 6.19 -22.73
CA ARG A 213 14.56 7.07 -23.74
C ARG A 213 13.52 6.34 -24.58
N GLU A 214 13.84 5.10 -24.96
CA GLU A 214 12.99 4.24 -25.79
C GLU A 214 13.39 2.77 -25.56
N TRP A 215 12.47 1.86 -25.79
CA TRP A 215 12.77 0.43 -25.75
C TRP A 215 13.67 0.03 -26.92
N PRO A 216 14.79 -0.65 -26.66
CA PRO A 216 15.68 -1.11 -27.75
C PRO A 216 14.97 -2.07 -28.69
N VAL A 217 15.31 -1.98 -29.97
CA VAL A 217 14.84 -2.94 -30.95
C VAL A 217 15.67 -4.23 -30.86
N VAL A 218 14.98 -5.34 -30.68
CA VAL A 218 15.58 -6.68 -30.66
C VAL A 218 15.26 -7.37 -31.97
N PRO A 219 16.26 -7.85 -32.74
CA PRO A 219 16.06 -8.55 -34.00
C PRO A 219 15.25 -9.84 -33.85
N ARG A 220 14.53 -10.24 -34.89
CA ARG A 220 13.84 -11.52 -34.93
C ARG A 220 14.82 -12.68 -34.78
N GLY A 221 14.48 -13.68 -33.95
CA GLY A 221 15.32 -14.84 -33.66
C GLY A 221 16.25 -14.68 -32.46
N GLU A 222 16.35 -13.50 -31.90
CA GLU A 222 16.96 -13.25 -30.58
C GLU A 222 15.85 -13.29 -29.49
N ASP A 223 16.14 -13.90 -28.34
CA ASP A 223 15.24 -13.83 -27.19
C ASP A 223 15.08 -12.38 -26.75
N TRP A 224 13.86 -11.90 -26.71
CA TRP A 224 13.58 -10.48 -26.52
C TRP A 224 14.06 -9.98 -25.16
N LYS A 225 13.78 -10.71 -24.08
CA LYS A 225 14.16 -10.31 -22.72
C LYS A 225 15.67 -10.27 -22.52
N THR A 226 16.35 -11.29 -23.03
CA THR A 226 17.82 -11.36 -23.02
C THR A 226 18.40 -10.20 -23.83
N GLY A 227 17.84 -9.94 -25.03
CA GLY A 227 18.31 -8.87 -25.90
C GLY A 227 18.13 -7.47 -25.29
N ILE A 228 17.03 -7.22 -24.60
CA ILE A 228 16.79 -5.98 -23.85
C ILE A 228 17.80 -5.83 -22.71
N CYS A 229 17.97 -6.87 -21.89
CA CYS A 229 18.88 -6.83 -20.76
C CYS A 229 20.34 -6.56 -21.18
N GLN A 230 20.78 -7.18 -22.28
CA GLN A 230 22.12 -6.94 -22.83
C GLN A 230 22.32 -5.50 -23.30
N ARG A 231 21.35 -4.94 -24.05
CA ARG A 231 21.43 -3.57 -24.59
C ARG A 231 21.36 -2.50 -23.51
N LEU A 232 20.64 -2.75 -22.43
CA LEU A 232 20.45 -1.81 -21.33
C LEU A 232 21.40 -2.05 -20.14
N GLY A 233 22.19 -3.13 -20.17
CA GLY A 233 23.10 -3.47 -19.08
C GLY A 233 22.36 -3.87 -17.79
N TRP A 234 21.17 -4.49 -17.92
CA TRP A 234 20.33 -4.86 -16.76
C TRP A 234 20.63 -6.25 -16.19
N GLY A 235 21.66 -6.91 -16.67
CA GLY A 235 22.05 -8.26 -16.24
C GLY A 235 21.18 -9.34 -16.86
N GLU A 236 20.78 -10.31 -16.05
CA GLU A 236 19.92 -11.41 -16.50
C GLU A 236 18.44 -10.97 -16.60
N PRO A 237 17.58 -11.66 -17.38
CA PRO A 237 16.16 -11.33 -17.52
C PRO A 237 15.41 -11.21 -16.18
N VAL A 238 15.80 -11.99 -15.17
CA VAL A 238 15.23 -11.89 -13.80
C VAL A 238 15.54 -10.54 -13.16
N ASP A 239 16.73 -10.02 -13.33
CA ASP A 239 17.13 -8.71 -12.79
C ASP A 239 16.50 -7.58 -13.58
N GLY A 240 16.42 -7.73 -14.92
CA GLY A 240 15.69 -6.81 -15.79
C GLY A 240 14.22 -6.71 -15.39
N PHE A 241 13.55 -7.82 -15.13
CA PHE A 241 12.16 -7.79 -14.66
C PHE A 241 12.00 -7.12 -13.29
N ARG A 242 12.89 -7.40 -12.35
CA ARG A 242 12.88 -6.72 -11.05
C ARG A 242 13.02 -5.20 -11.21
N HIS A 243 13.91 -4.76 -12.13
CA HIS A 243 14.07 -3.34 -12.43
C HIS A 243 12.76 -2.74 -12.99
N VAL A 244 12.17 -3.38 -14.00
CA VAL A 244 10.89 -2.94 -14.59
C VAL A 244 9.79 -2.87 -13.53
N LEU A 245 9.60 -3.95 -12.77
CA LEU A 245 8.55 -4.01 -11.75
C LEU A 245 8.76 -2.98 -10.62
N ALA A 246 10.01 -2.73 -10.21
CA ALA A 246 10.32 -1.73 -9.18
C ALA A 246 10.06 -0.31 -9.66
N SER A 247 10.21 -0.05 -10.95
CA SER A 247 10.01 1.27 -11.55
C SER A 247 8.54 1.67 -11.68
N VAL A 248 7.62 0.71 -11.70
CA VAL A 248 6.18 0.98 -11.80
C VAL A 248 5.60 1.29 -10.43
N SER A 249 4.97 2.45 -10.30
CA SER A 249 4.31 2.92 -9.07
C SER A 249 2.80 3.10 -9.24
N SER A 250 2.31 3.32 -10.48
CA SER A 250 0.92 3.58 -10.77
C SER A 250 0.57 3.30 -12.24
N TYR A 251 -0.72 3.38 -12.56
CA TYR A 251 -1.24 3.29 -13.94
C TYR A 251 -0.61 4.31 -14.90
N ARG A 252 -0.04 5.40 -14.40
CA ARG A 252 0.61 6.43 -15.22
C ARG A 252 1.91 5.97 -15.84
N ASP A 253 2.50 4.93 -15.29
CA ASP A 253 3.79 4.37 -15.69
C ASP A 253 3.63 3.32 -16.81
N VAL A 254 2.38 2.99 -17.17
CA VAL A 254 2.09 2.04 -18.25
C VAL A 254 1.40 2.69 -19.43
N GLU A 255 1.50 2.04 -20.57
CA GLU A 255 0.90 2.51 -21.83
C GLU A 255 -0.63 2.35 -21.81
N PRO A 256 -1.36 3.26 -22.46
CA PRO A 256 -2.83 3.24 -22.50
C PRO A 256 -3.41 1.94 -23.07
N SER A 257 -2.70 1.26 -23.96
CA SER A 257 -3.15 -0.02 -24.53
C SER A 257 -3.26 -1.13 -23.47
N LEU A 258 -2.26 -1.25 -22.58
CA LEU A 258 -2.34 -2.19 -21.46
C LEU A 258 -3.40 -1.75 -20.45
N LEU A 259 -3.43 -0.47 -20.13
CA LEU A 259 -4.42 0.09 -19.17
C LEU A 259 -5.83 -0.28 -19.63
N GLY A 260 -6.22 0.07 -20.85
CA GLY A 260 -7.55 -0.23 -21.37
C GLY A 260 -7.84 -1.73 -21.53
N ALA A 261 -6.82 -2.55 -21.79
CA ALA A 261 -6.98 -3.99 -21.87
C ALA A 261 -7.36 -4.60 -20.51
N VAL A 262 -6.62 -4.22 -19.44
CA VAL A 262 -6.85 -4.76 -18.10
C VAL A 262 -8.16 -4.24 -17.50
N GLU A 263 -8.46 -2.94 -17.63
CA GLU A 263 -9.71 -2.33 -17.14
C GLU A 263 -10.93 -3.05 -17.74
N ARG A 264 -10.93 -3.32 -19.04
CA ARG A 264 -12.01 -4.07 -19.70
C ARG A 264 -12.17 -5.48 -19.16
N LEU A 265 -11.07 -6.16 -18.80
CA LEU A 265 -11.14 -7.49 -18.18
C LEU A 265 -11.74 -7.44 -16.78
N VAL A 266 -11.30 -6.47 -15.98
CA VAL A 266 -11.83 -6.27 -14.63
C VAL A 266 -13.34 -6.00 -14.70
N ASP A 267 -13.77 -5.07 -15.55
CA ASP A 267 -15.19 -4.76 -15.74
C ASP A 267 -15.98 -6.01 -16.18
N PHE A 268 -15.47 -6.75 -17.15
CA PHE A 268 -16.16 -7.93 -17.68
C PHE A 268 -16.36 -9.03 -16.65
N VAL A 269 -15.32 -9.36 -15.85
CA VAL A 269 -15.44 -10.44 -14.86
C VAL A 269 -16.18 -10.02 -13.59
N THR A 270 -16.38 -8.72 -13.37
CA THR A 270 -17.08 -8.17 -12.21
C THR A 270 -18.53 -7.79 -12.50
N GLU A 271 -18.91 -7.65 -13.78
CA GLU A 271 -20.27 -7.33 -14.19
C GLU A 271 -21.27 -8.33 -13.62
N PRO A 272 -22.40 -7.88 -13.03
CA PRO A 272 -23.45 -8.77 -12.56
C PRO A 272 -23.99 -9.67 -13.69
N ALA A 273 -24.31 -10.94 -13.34
CA ALA A 273 -24.89 -11.90 -14.26
C ALA A 273 -26.34 -11.54 -14.62
#